data_c9db38fc2391fcacad0020295164ddde
#
_entry.id   c9db38fc2391fcacad0020295164ddde
#
_cell.length_a   1.000
_cell.length_b   1.000
_cell.length_c   1.000
_cell.angle_alpha   90.00
_cell.angle_beta   90.00
_cell.angle_gamma   90.00
#
_symmetry.space_group_name_H-M   'P 1'
#
loop_
_entity.id
_entity.type
_entity.pdbx_description
1 polymer ?
#
loop_
_entity_poly.entity_id
_entity_poly.type
_entity_poly.pdbx_seq_one_letter_code
_entity_poly.pdbx_strand_id
1 'polypeptide(L)'
;MKDKKKYWKELKEVCEFLSKRKADTLHNAGGHIHVGACTLGDDLDAWKNFIKLYTVYEHILSRFFHGDKFTARKRILEFAEPVAPILYNRIDAFNSSSTVRSLKWKFPCMDRCLSLNLCNVDFHKPMCNDKKNTIEFRWPNASSNHVIWQNNINTCTKMLNLSKNLDTDFLDYKLSNGNFTYDKMKYSEVNIEEALEFVDLVFDNDLDKVYFLRQYIKNYEENFKINKAVMAKTFVR
;
A
#
# COMPACT_ATOMS: atom_id res chain seq x y z
N MET A 1 -11.37 10.32 -7.26
CA MET A 1 -12.22 9.53 -8.18
C MET A 1 -13.62 9.50 -7.59
N LYS A 2 -14.65 9.95 -8.30
CA LYS A 2 -16.01 9.76 -7.80
C LYS A 2 -16.31 8.26 -7.85
N ASP A 3 -16.63 7.68 -6.69
CA ASP A 3 -17.02 6.28 -6.59
C ASP A 3 -18.30 6.06 -7.38
N LYS A 4 -18.17 5.52 -8.59
CA LYS A 4 -19.30 5.23 -9.46
C LYS A 4 -19.46 3.73 -9.55
N LYS A 5 -20.61 3.22 -9.13
CA LYS A 5 -21.00 1.79 -9.26
C LYS A 5 -20.66 1.21 -10.64
N LYS A 6 -20.69 2.03 -11.69
CA LYS A 6 -20.30 1.65 -13.05
C LYS A 6 -18.85 1.10 -13.13
N TYR A 7 -17.88 1.76 -12.51
CA TYR A 7 -16.47 1.33 -12.58
C TYR A 7 -16.21 0.03 -11.84
N TRP A 8 -16.93 -0.19 -10.74
CA TRP A 8 -16.83 -1.48 -10.01
C TRP A 8 -17.43 -2.63 -10.81
N LYS A 9 -18.53 -2.37 -11.56
CA LYS A 9 -19.12 -3.33 -12.46
C LYS A 9 -18.16 -3.67 -13.61
N GLU A 10 -17.57 -2.68 -14.25
CA GLU A 10 -16.58 -2.86 -15.32
C GLU A 10 -15.36 -3.66 -14.83
N LEU A 11 -14.82 -3.33 -13.64
CA LEU A 11 -13.72 -4.08 -13.04
C LEU A 11 -14.10 -5.55 -12.82
N LYS A 12 -15.30 -5.83 -12.32
CA LYS A 12 -15.80 -7.18 -12.13
C LYS A 12 -15.87 -7.93 -13.46
N GLU A 13 -16.45 -7.33 -14.49
CA GLU A 13 -16.58 -7.92 -15.83
C GLU A 13 -15.21 -8.27 -16.42
N VAL A 14 -14.22 -7.38 -16.30
CA VAL A 14 -12.83 -7.64 -16.73
C VAL A 14 -12.22 -8.80 -15.96
N CYS A 15 -12.36 -8.84 -14.64
CA CYS A 15 -11.83 -9.94 -13.82
C CYS A 15 -12.48 -11.28 -14.18
N GLU A 16 -13.79 -11.31 -14.38
CA GLU A 16 -14.50 -12.52 -14.82
C GLU A 16 -14.03 -13.00 -16.20
N PHE A 17 -13.82 -12.07 -17.13
CA PHE A 17 -13.28 -12.37 -18.45
C PHE A 17 -11.89 -13.02 -18.37
N LEU A 18 -10.98 -12.42 -17.57
CA LEU A 18 -9.62 -12.93 -17.35
C LEU A 18 -9.64 -14.31 -16.68
N SER A 19 -10.52 -14.49 -15.69
CA SER A 19 -10.69 -15.77 -14.99
C SER A 19 -11.14 -16.89 -15.95
N LYS A 20 -12.13 -16.61 -16.79
CA LYS A 20 -12.61 -17.57 -17.82
C LYS A 20 -11.52 -17.97 -18.82
N ARG A 21 -10.57 -17.07 -19.08
CA ARG A 21 -9.43 -17.30 -19.96
C ARG A 21 -8.22 -17.92 -19.27
N LYS A 22 -8.30 -18.22 -17.97
CA LYS A 22 -7.21 -18.78 -17.14
C LYS A 22 -5.93 -17.92 -17.25
N ALA A 23 -6.09 -16.60 -17.20
CA ALA A 23 -4.97 -15.67 -17.25
C ALA A 23 -3.96 -15.96 -16.12
N ASP A 24 -2.68 -15.89 -16.45
CA ASP A 24 -1.60 -16.02 -15.45
C ASP A 24 -1.62 -14.83 -14.50
N THR A 25 -1.74 -15.11 -13.21
CA THR A 25 -1.79 -14.10 -12.15
C THR A 25 -0.59 -14.14 -11.20
N LEU A 26 0.39 -15.01 -11.42
CA LEU A 26 1.48 -15.19 -10.47
C LEU A 26 2.88 -15.13 -11.10
N HIS A 27 3.05 -15.63 -12.34
CA HIS A 27 4.38 -15.80 -12.90
C HIS A 27 4.83 -14.59 -13.72
N ASN A 28 3.99 -14.09 -14.62
CA ASN A 28 4.36 -13.11 -15.62
C ASN A 28 3.57 -11.79 -15.52
N ALA A 29 2.59 -11.72 -14.63
CA ALA A 29 1.76 -10.54 -14.47
C ALA A 29 1.87 -9.94 -13.06
N GLY A 30 2.11 -8.63 -12.99
CA GLY A 30 1.97 -7.82 -11.79
C GLY A 30 0.74 -6.94 -11.88
N GLY A 31 0.29 -6.45 -10.74
CA GLY A 31 -0.73 -5.43 -10.65
C GLY A 31 -0.11 -4.09 -10.26
N HIS A 32 -0.58 -3.01 -10.87
CA HIS A 32 -0.19 -1.66 -10.47
C HIS A 32 -1.44 -0.85 -10.18
N ILE A 33 -1.40 -0.07 -9.09
CA ILE A 33 -2.48 0.83 -8.72
C ILE A 33 -1.95 2.25 -8.80
N HIS A 34 -2.60 3.08 -9.59
CA HIS A 34 -2.29 4.48 -9.73
C HIS A 34 -3.35 5.32 -9.02
N VAL A 35 -2.91 6.13 -8.05
CA VAL A 35 -3.76 7.08 -7.34
C VAL A 35 -3.28 8.50 -7.65
N GLY A 36 -4.21 9.42 -7.90
CA GLY A 36 -3.88 10.81 -8.22
C GLY A 36 -3.08 11.49 -7.11
N ALA A 37 -1.93 12.05 -7.45
CA ALA A 37 -1.07 12.78 -6.54
C ALA A 37 -1.73 14.05 -5.98
N CYS A 38 -2.71 14.61 -6.73
CA CYS A 38 -3.50 15.76 -6.29
C CYS A 38 -4.27 15.53 -4.98
N THR A 39 -4.42 14.27 -4.55
CA THR A 39 -4.99 13.94 -3.25
C THR A 39 -4.16 14.53 -2.10
N LEU A 40 -2.83 14.51 -2.20
CA LEU A 40 -1.92 15.12 -1.22
C LEU A 40 -1.66 16.61 -1.49
N GLY A 41 -1.83 17.07 -2.74
CA GLY A 41 -1.68 18.46 -3.14
C GLY A 41 -0.28 19.01 -2.89
N ASP A 42 -0.22 20.28 -2.47
CA ASP A 42 1.01 21.00 -2.13
C ASP A 42 1.36 20.89 -0.63
N ASP A 43 0.65 20.06 0.11
CA ASP A 43 0.86 19.86 1.54
C ASP A 43 2.09 18.97 1.79
N LEU A 44 3.18 19.58 2.24
CA LEU A 44 4.44 18.90 2.51
C LEU A 44 4.31 17.84 3.61
N ASP A 45 3.56 18.14 4.65
CA ASP A 45 3.39 17.23 5.79
C ASP A 45 2.54 16.02 5.39
N ALA A 46 1.50 16.22 4.59
CA ALA A 46 0.73 15.12 4.00
C ALA A 46 1.62 14.17 3.15
N TRP A 47 2.52 14.72 2.35
CA TRP A 47 3.48 13.92 1.59
C TRP A 47 4.47 13.16 2.48
N LYS A 48 5.05 13.84 3.48
CA LYS A 48 5.96 13.20 4.44
C LYS A 48 5.24 12.09 5.20
N ASN A 49 4.06 12.37 5.72
CA ASN A 49 3.25 11.40 6.45
C ASN A 49 2.89 10.19 5.60
N PHE A 50 2.49 10.41 4.34
CA PHE A 50 2.17 9.32 3.43
C PHE A 50 3.38 8.40 3.18
N ILE A 51 4.53 8.97 2.88
CA ILE A 51 5.74 8.19 2.58
C ILE A 51 6.23 7.46 3.84
N LYS A 52 6.21 8.11 5.01
CA LYS A 52 6.55 7.50 6.30
C LYS A 52 5.58 6.37 6.65
N LEU A 53 4.26 6.60 6.51
CA LEU A 53 3.23 5.59 6.76
C LEU A 53 3.44 4.35 5.88
N TYR A 54 3.67 4.56 4.58
CA TYR A 54 3.97 3.46 3.67
C TYR A 54 5.22 2.70 4.12
N THR A 55 6.28 3.40 4.47
CA THR A 55 7.57 2.83 4.91
C THR A 55 7.43 1.99 6.17
N VAL A 56 6.76 2.52 7.19
CA VAL A 56 6.57 1.82 8.48
C VAL A 56 5.83 0.51 8.28
N TYR A 57 4.80 0.49 7.44
CA TYR A 57 3.95 -0.68 7.24
C TYR A 57 4.19 -1.41 5.91
N GLU A 58 5.31 -1.16 5.23
CA GLU A 58 5.58 -1.76 3.92
C GLU A 58 5.55 -3.29 3.95
N HIS A 59 6.07 -3.91 5.00
CA HIS A 59 6.05 -5.36 5.16
C HIS A 59 4.62 -5.92 5.33
N ILE A 60 3.74 -5.20 6.04
CA ILE A 60 2.30 -5.53 6.15
C ILE A 60 1.63 -5.38 4.78
N LEU A 61 1.90 -4.28 4.10
CA LEU A 61 1.36 -3.99 2.78
C LEU A 61 1.84 -4.99 1.72
N SER A 62 3.12 -5.38 1.77
CA SER A 62 3.67 -6.39 0.87
C SER A 62 2.86 -7.67 0.92
N ARG A 63 2.70 -8.26 2.12
CA ARG A 63 1.90 -9.46 2.30
C ARG A 63 0.43 -9.27 1.90
N PHE A 64 -0.17 -8.15 2.26
CA PHE A 64 -1.54 -7.80 1.86
C PHE A 64 -1.69 -7.78 0.34
N PHE A 65 -0.77 -7.14 -0.37
CA PHE A 65 -0.79 -7.02 -1.83
C PHE A 65 -0.49 -8.32 -2.59
N HIS A 66 -0.09 -9.39 -1.92
CA HIS A 66 -0.10 -10.73 -2.53
C HIS A 66 -1.53 -11.18 -2.91
N GLY A 67 -2.56 -10.49 -2.40
CA GLY A 67 -3.96 -10.75 -2.70
C GLY A 67 -4.42 -12.10 -2.16
N ASP A 68 -4.93 -12.95 -3.02
CA ASP A 68 -5.34 -14.32 -2.71
C ASP A 68 -4.19 -15.34 -2.74
N LYS A 69 -2.98 -14.92 -3.07
CA LYS A 69 -1.79 -15.77 -3.10
C LYS A 69 -0.99 -15.66 -1.81
N PHE A 70 -0.26 -16.72 -1.46
CA PHE A 70 0.59 -16.76 -0.27
C PHE A 70 1.98 -16.17 -0.49
N THR A 71 2.39 -16.07 -1.71
CA THR A 71 3.71 -15.59 -2.09
C THR A 71 3.62 -14.42 -3.04
N ALA A 72 4.63 -13.58 -3.01
CA ALA A 72 4.85 -12.59 -4.03
C ALA A 72 5.02 -13.25 -5.41
N ARG A 73 4.69 -12.52 -6.47
CA ARG A 73 4.99 -12.93 -7.82
C ARG A 73 6.50 -13.17 -8.03
N LYS A 74 6.86 -14.02 -8.99
CA LYS A 74 8.26 -14.20 -9.36
C LYS A 74 8.93 -12.86 -9.67
N ARG A 75 10.20 -12.74 -9.26
CA ARG A 75 11.05 -11.58 -9.55
C ARG A 75 10.46 -10.25 -9.02
N ILE A 76 9.64 -10.27 -7.97
CA ILE A 76 8.99 -9.07 -7.44
C ILE A 76 10.02 -7.96 -7.11
N LEU A 77 11.17 -8.34 -6.53
CA LEU A 77 12.20 -7.39 -6.13
C LEU A 77 12.91 -6.70 -7.29
N GLU A 78 12.86 -7.27 -8.50
CA GLU A 78 13.40 -6.61 -9.69
C GLU A 78 12.49 -5.50 -10.21
N PHE A 79 11.20 -5.55 -9.87
CA PHE A 79 10.18 -4.65 -10.38
C PHE A 79 9.49 -3.81 -9.30
N ALA A 80 9.71 -4.15 -8.04
CA ALA A 80 9.13 -3.46 -6.88
C ALA A 80 10.04 -3.64 -5.66
N GLU A 81 11.23 -3.05 -5.70
CA GLU A 81 12.17 -3.04 -4.58
C GLU A 81 11.56 -2.31 -3.38
N PRO A 82 11.73 -2.83 -2.15
CA PRO A 82 11.25 -2.18 -0.94
C PRO A 82 11.78 -0.77 -0.75
N VAL A 83 10.89 0.15 -0.43
CA VAL A 83 11.24 1.55 -0.13
C VAL A 83 11.77 1.71 1.28
N ALA A 84 11.31 0.90 2.22
CA ALA A 84 11.61 1.06 3.65
C ALA A 84 13.13 1.10 3.96
N PRO A 85 13.97 0.18 3.44
CA PRO A 85 15.42 0.24 3.68
C PRO A 85 16.06 1.51 3.12
N ILE A 86 15.56 1.98 1.98
CA ILE A 86 16.12 3.15 1.27
C ILE A 86 15.77 4.44 2.01
N LEU A 87 14.52 4.58 2.44
CA LEU A 87 14.09 5.76 3.18
C LEU A 87 14.74 5.82 4.55
N TYR A 88 14.78 4.69 5.27
CA TYR A 88 15.39 4.60 6.60
C TYR A 88 16.84 5.13 6.60
N ASN A 89 17.63 4.72 5.62
CA ASN A 89 19.01 5.17 5.47
C ASN A 89 19.16 6.67 5.08
N ARG A 90 18.06 7.34 4.75
CA ARG A 90 18.02 8.75 4.32
C ARG A 90 17.03 9.59 5.11
N ILE A 91 16.56 9.11 6.24
CA ILE A 91 15.44 9.70 6.97
C ILE A 91 15.71 11.16 7.37
N ASP A 92 16.92 11.48 7.83
CA ASP A 92 17.29 12.84 8.21
C ASP A 92 17.25 13.79 7.00
N ALA A 93 17.80 13.34 5.87
CA ALA A 93 17.75 14.12 4.64
C ALA A 93 16.31 14.30 4.14
N PHE A 94 15.47 13.27 4.28
CA PHE A 94 14.07 13.33 3.92
C PHE A 94 13.29 14.30 4.82
N ASN A 95 13.48 14.21 6.13
CA ASN A 95 12.86 15.09 7.12
C ASN A 95 13.27 16.57 6.93
N SER A 96 14.50 16.84 6.49
CA SER A 96 14.99 18.19 6.21
C SER A 96 14.37 18.84 4.96
N SER A 97 13.47 18.14 4.24
CA SER A 97 12.75 18.73 3.12
C SER A 97 11.87 19.88 3.56
N SER A 98 12.00 21.03 2.91
CA SER A 98 11.24 22.26 3.21
C SER A 98 10.09 22.53 2.25
N THR A 99 10.01 21.78 1.15
CA THR A 99 8.96 21.90 0.14
C THR A 99 8.64 20.56 -0.48
N VAL A 100 7.42 20.38 -1.02
CA VAL A 100 7.06 19.18 -1.80
C VAL A 100 8.03 18.94 -2.96
N ARG A 101 8.48 20.01 -3.62
CA ARG A 101 9.46 19.92 -4.69
C ARG A 101 10.80 19.34 -4.21
N SER A 102 11.25 19.67 -2.99
CA SER A 102 12.51 19.16 -2.45
C SER A 102 12.49 17.67 -2.15
N LEU A 103 11.32 17.07 -1.93
CA LEU A 103 11.16 15.63 -1.73
C LEU A 103 11.68 14.83 -2.93
N LYS A 104 11.53 15.36 -4.16
CA LYS A 104 12.02 14.71 -5.37
C LYS A 104 13.51 14.32 -5.29
N TRP A 105 14.32 15.10 -4.60
CA TRP A 105 15.76 14.91 -4.46
C TRP A 105 16.15 14.11 -3.20
N LYS A 106 15.26 14.04 -2.24
CA LYS A 106 15.50 13.38 -0.95
C LYS A 106 14.95 11.95 -0.91
N PHE A 107 13.95 11.66 -1.71
CA PHE A 107 13.39 10.34 -1.92
C PHE A 107 13.80 9.82 -3.32
N PRO A 108 14.02 8.51 -3.53
CA PRO A 108 14.46 7.98 -4.82
C PRO A 108 13.35 8.00 -5.88
N CYS A 109 12.80 9.17 -6.16
CA CYS A 109 11.66 9.38 -7.05
C CYS A 109 11.93 9.02 -8.53
N MET A 110 13.18 8.83 -8.91
CA MET A 110 13.57 8.54 -10.29
C MET A 110 13.66 7.04 -10.59
N ASP A 111 13.53 6.19 -9.56
CA ASP A 111 13.58 4.75 -9.75
C ASP A 111 12.17 4.20 -9.97
N ARG A 112 11.96 3.62 -11.16
CA ARG A 112 10.69 2.99 -11.53
C ARG A 112 10.47 1.64 -10.88
N CYS A 113 11.52 1.03 -10.37
CA CYS A 113 11.49 -0.32 -9.82
C CYS A 113 11.18 -0.37 -8.33
N LEU A 114 10.83 0.76 -7.71
CA LEU A 114 10.43 0.79 -6.31
C LEU A 114 8.98 0.32 -6.11
N SER A 115 8.72 -0.26 -4.97
CA SER A 115 7.38 -0.70 -4.52
C SER A 115 6.37 0.45 -4.47
N LEU A 116 6.85 1.65 -4.10
CA LEU A 116 6.16 2.93 -4.21
C LEU A 116 6.88 3.79 -5.25
N ASN A 117 6.31 3.90 -6.44
CA ASN A 117 6.91 4.62 -7.54
C ASN A 117 6.28 6.01 -7.69
N LEU A 118 7.12 7.04 -7.61
CA LEU A 118 6.75 8.46 -7.73
C LEU A 118 7.23 9.11 -9.03
N CYS A 119 7.73 8.34 -10.01
CA CYS A 119 8.25 8.88 -11.27
C CYS A 119 7.22 9.65 -12.10
N ASN A 120 5.93 9.35 -11.91
CA ASN A 120 4.84 10.03 -12.60
C ASN A 120 4.30 11.25 -11.83
N VAL A 121 4.86 11.56 -10.64
CA VAL A 121 4.43 12.71 -9.84
C VAL A 121 5.08 13.98 -10.35
N ASP A 122 4.27 15.00 -10.62
CA ASP A 122 4.76 16.34 -10.90
C ASP A 122 4.94 17.13 -9.59
N PHE A 123 6.11 17.04 -9.00
CA PHE A 123 6.47 17.74 -7.76
C PHE A 123 6.52 19.28 -7.89
N HIS A 124 6.42 19.83 -9.11
CA HIS A 124 6.31 21.27 -9.34
C HIS A 124 4.86 21.75 -9.35
N LYS A 125 3.94 20.85 -9.72
CA LYS A 125 2.51 21.14 -9.82
C LYS A 125 1.69 19.92 -9.33
N PRO A 126 1.80 19.56 -8.04
CA PRO A 126 1.15 18.35 -7.51
C PRO A 126 -0.37 18.37 -7.66
N MET A 127 -0.98 19.56 -7.69
CA MET A 127 -2.42 19.76 -7.90
C MET A 127 -2.88 19.62 -9.36
N CYS A 128 -1.94 19.55 -10.32
CA CYS A 128 -2.27 19.53 -11.74
C CYS A 128 -2.81 18.17 -12.17
N ASN A 129 -3.97 18.15 -12.81
CA ASN A 129 -4.59 16.95 -13.37
C ASN A 129 -4.40 16.82 -14.89
N ASP A 130 -3.67 17.74 -15.52
CA ASP A 130 -3.54 17.82 -16.99
C ASP A 130 -2.62 16.75 -17.56
N LYS A 131 -1.85 16.08 -16.71
CA LYS A 131 -0.92 15.00 -17.05
C LYS A 131 -1.13 13.80 -16.16
N LYS A 132 -0.46 12.70 -16.50
CA LYS A 132 -0.39 11.53 -15.64
C LYS A 132 0.41 11.87 -14.36
N ASN A 133 -0.29 12.47 -13.41
CA ASN A 133 0.25 12.88 -12.12
C ASN A 133 -0.26 11.90 -11.07
N THR A 134 0.45 10.78 -10.90
CA THR A 134 -0.01 9.66 -10.08
C THR A 134 1.11 9.05 -9.25
N ILE A 135 0.74 8.63 -8.05
CA ILE A 135 1.50 7.72 -7.18
C ILE A 135 1.16 6.30 -7.62
N GLU A 136 2.17 5.46 -7.87
CA GLU A 136 2.00 4.09 -8.33
C GLU A 136 2.44 3.10 -7.24
N PHE A 137 1.52 2.23 -6.83
CA PHE A 137 1.79 1.10 -5.94
C PHE A 137 2.08 -0.14 -6.79
N ARG A 138 3.25 -0.75 -6.61
CA ARG A 138 3.77 -1.82 -7.47
C ARG A 138 3.85 -3.20 -6.82
N TRP A 139 3.61 -3.30 -5.52
CA TRP A 139 3.54 -4.58 -4.80
C TRP A 139 2.40 -5.51 -5.23
N PRO A 140 1.22 -5.05 -5.68
CA PRO A 140 0.11 -5.94 -5.95
C PRO A 140 0.49 -7.08 -6.92
N ASN A 141 0.16 -8.32 -6.56
CA ASN A 141 0.09 -9.40 -7.52
C ASN A 141 -1.09 -9.17 -8.47
N ALA A 142 -1.00 -9.69 -9.69
CA ALA A 142 -2.18 -9.74 -10.53
C ALA A 142 -3.22 -10.67 -9.92
N SER A 143 -4.49 -10.34 -10.08
CA SER A 143 -5.61 -11.16 -9.64
C SER A 143 -6.77 -11.08 -10.63
N SER A 144 -7.45 -12.19 -10.85
CA SER A 144 -8.74 -12.22 -11.56
C SER A 144 -9.93 -12.07 -10.61
N ASN A 145 -9.68 -11.77 -9.34
CA ASN A 145 -10.71 -11.52 -8.33
C ASN A 145 -10.90 -10.01 -8.14
N HIS A 146 -12.06 -9.49 -8.54
CA HIS A 146 -12.38 -8.07 -8.42
C HIS A 146 -12.42 -7.57 -6.98
N VAL A 147 -12.72 -8.42 -6.00
CA VAL A 147 -12.74 -8.06 -4.57
C VAL A 147 -11.31 -7.72 -4.09
N ILE A 148 -10.31 -8.47 -4.54
CA ILE A 148 -8.90 -8.18 -4.26
C ILE A 148 -8.50 -6.79 -4.77
N TRP A 149 -8.87 -6.47 -6.01
CA TRP A 149 -8.58 -5.16 -6.59
C TRP A 149 -9.29 -4.03 -5.85
N GLN A 150 -10.57 -4.24 -5.53
CA GLN A 150 -11.35 -3.26 -4.80
C GLN A 150 -10.74 -2.97 -3.43
N ASN A 151 -10.34 -4.02 -2.71
CA ASN A 151 -9.70 -3.91 -1.41
C ASN A 151 -8.34 -3.21 -1.50
N ASN A 152 -7.52 -3.57 -2.48
CA ASN A 152 -6.24 -2.91 -2.74
C ASN A 152 -6.40 -1.41 -3.03
N ILE A 153 -7.35 -1.05 -3.90
CA ILE A 153 -7.62 0.36 -4.26
C ILE A 153 -8.13 1.13 -3.04
N ASN A 154 -9.03 0.55 -2.26
CA ASN A 154 -9.54 1.15 -1.04
C ASN A 154 -8.40 1.45 -0.05
N THR A 155 -7.54 0.48 0.22
CA THR A 155 -6.38 0.64 1.11
C THR A 155 -5.46 1.76 0.66
N CYS A 156 -5.05 1.78 -0.61
CA CYS A 156 -4.21 2.85 -1.16
C CYS A 156 -4.85 4.23 -0.99
N THR A 157 -6.15 4.34 -1.28
CA THR A 157 -6.87 5.61 -1.21
C THR A 157 -7.02 6.10 0.24
N LYS A 158 -7.34 5.19 1.16
CA LYS A 158 -7.48 5.50 2.59
C LYS A 158 -6.16 5.97 3.20
N MET A 159 -5.05 5.34 2.86
CA MET A 159 -3.71 5.78 3.30
C MET A 159 -3.42 7.22 2.87
N LEU A 160 -3.69 7.59 1.61
CA LEU A 160 -3.46 8.95 1.15
C LEU A 160 -4.37 9.97 1.89
N ASN A 161 -5.61 9.61 2.13
CA ASN A 161 -6.54 10.49 2.83
C ASN A 161 -6.14 10.68 4.30
N LEU A 162 -5.76 9.60 4.98
CA LEU A 162 -5.28 9.64 6.36
C LEU A 162 -4.07 10.55 6.52
N SER A 163 -3.13 10.49 5.58
CA SER A 163 -1.85 11.21 5.65
C SER A 163 -1.99 12.73 5.78
N LYS A 164 -3.15 13.29 5.44
CA LYS A 164 -3.44 14.74 5.61
C LYS A 164 -3.64 15.16 7.06
N ASN A 165 -4.06 14.22 7.92
CA ASN A 165 -4.42 14.52 9.30
C ASN A 165 -3.67 13.61 10.29
N LEU A 166 -2.66 12.88 9.82
CA LEU A 166 -1.90 11.97 10.65
C LEU A 166 -0.88 12.72 11.50
N ASP A 167 -0.79 12.33 12.75
CA ASP A 167 0.26 12.81 13.64
C ASP A 167 1.63 12.27 13.20
N THR A 168 2.55 13.18 12.92
CA THR A 168 3.89 12.86 12.45
C THR A 168 4.74 12.20 13.54
N ASP A 169 4.55 12.58 14.80
CA ASP A 169 5.39 12.12 15.92
C ASP A 169 5.29 10.59 16.10
N PHE A 170 4.10 10.04 15.91
CA PHE A 170 3.90 8.58 15.94
C PHE A 170 4.74 7.86 14.89
N LEU A 171 4.76 8.35 13.66
CA LEU A 171 5.54 7.75 12.57
C LEU A 171 7.04 7.92 12.78
N ASP A 172 7.48 9.06 13.29
CA ASP A 172 8.88 9.32 13.59
C ASP A 172 9.38 8.44 14.75
N TYR A 173 8.55 8.23 15.76
CA TYR A 173 8.82 7.26 16.83
C TYR A 173 9.01 5.83 16.26
N LYS A 174 8.09 5.39 15.40
CA LYS A 174 8.18 4.07 14.76
C LYS A 174 9.43 3.94 13.90
N LEU A 175 9.77 4.95 13.12
CA LEU A 175 10.97 4.95 12.27
C LEU A 175 12.26 4.94 13.09
N SER A 176 12.29 5.65 14.22
CA SER A 176 13.49 5.71 15.08
C SER A 176 13.74 4.43 15.85
N ASN A 177 12.68 3.66 16.15
CA ASN A 177 12.78 2.44 16.98
C ASN A 177 12.61 1.14 16.17
N GLY A 178 12.35 1.23 14.88
CA GLY A 178 12.12 0.08 14.02
C GLY A 178 13.38 -0.43 13.32
N ASN A 179 13.32 -1.66 12.84
CA ASN A 179 14.28 -2.21 11.90
C ASN A 179 13.64 -2.32 10.51
N PHE A 180 14.16 -1.54 9.57
CA PHE A 180 13.65 -1.41 8.21
C PHE A 180 14.55 -2.06 7.16
N THR A 181 15.46 -2.94 7.56
CA THR A 181 16.19 -3.79 6.61
C THR A 181 15.22 -4.74 5.91
N TYR A 182 15.43 -4.97 4.63
CA TYR A 182 14.63 -5.97 3.93
C TYR A 182 14.95 -7.37 4.46
N ASP A 183 13.94 -8.06 4.94
CA ASP A 183 13.98 -9.46 5.29
C ASP A 183 12.81 -10.18 4.63
N LYS A 184 13.10 -11.16 3.80
CA LYS A 184 12.10 -11.95 3.09
C LYS A 184 11.09 -12.62 4.04
N MET A 185 11.54 -13.07 5.21
CA MET A 185 10.68 -13.69 6.22
C MET A 185 9.71 -12.66 6.78
N LYS A 186 10.21 -11.50 7.22
CA LYS A 186 9.39 -10.40 7.72
C LYS A 186 8.31 -9.96 6.73
N TYR A 187 8.64 -9.92 5.43
CA TYR A 187 7.69 -9.54 4.37
C TYR A 187 6.71 -10.65 3.96
N SER A 188 6.90 -11.86 4.44
CA SER A 188 6.06 -13.03 4.12
C SER A 188 5.25 -13.52 5.32
N GLU A 189 5.74 -13.33 6.52
CA GLU A 189 5.09 -13.80 7.75
C GLU A 189 3.89 -12.94 8.15
N VAL A 190 3.03 -13.54 8.98
CA VAL A 190 1.86 -12.86 9.55
C VAL A 190 2.28 -12.16 10.83
N ASN A 191 2.28 -10.83 10.83
CA ASN A 191 2.38 -10.01 12.02
C ASN A 191 1.00 -9.41 12.33
N ILE A 192 0.25 -10.09 13.20
CA ILE A 192 -1.12 -9.71 13.51
C ILE A 192 -1.20 -8.41 14.29
N GLU A 193 -0.27 -8.18 15.21
CA GLU A 193 -0.27 -6.99 16.07
C GLU A 193 -0.10 -5.72 15.23
N GLU A 194 0.90 -5.69 14.35
CA GLU A 194 1.12 -4.55 13.46
C GLU A 194 0.03 -4.42 12.39
N ALA A 195 -0.55 -5.54 11.92
CA ALA A 195 -1.67 -5.49 10.99
C ALA A 195 -2.94 -4.91 11.64
N LEU A 196 -3.22 -5.23 12.91
CA LEU A 196 -4.32 -4.65 13.68
C LEU A 196 -4.07 -3.15 13.92
N GLU A 197 -2.86 -2.76 14.31
CA GLU A 197 -2.48 -1.36 14.44
C GLU A 197 -2.69 -0.60 13.12
N PHE A 198 -2.25 -1.18 12.01
CA PHE A 198 -2.42 -0.58 10.68
C PHE A 198 -3.90 -0.38 10.32
N VAL A 199 -4.74 -1.39 10.51
CA VAL A 199 -6.17 -1.27 10.14
C VAL A 199 -6.92 -0.31 11.05
N ASP A 200 -6.57 -0.25 12.33
CA ASP A 200 -7.16 0.70 13.27
C ASP A 200 -6.76 2.15 12.95
N LEU A 201 -5.54 2.33 12.42
CA LEU A 201 -5.06 3.64 11.97
C LEU A 201 -5.72 4.07 10.66
N VAL A 202 -5.85 3.16 9.68
CA VAL A 202 -6.19 3.51 8.29
C VAL A 202 -7.69 3.50 8.00
N PHE A 203 -8.46 2.66 8.69
CA PHE A 203 -9.87 2.47 8.37
C PHE A 203 -10.81 2.94 9.47
N ASP A 204 -11.79 3.77 9.08
CA ASP A 204 -12.80 4.33 9.98
C ASP A 204 -13.94 3.36 10.28
N ASN A 205 -14.07 2.27 9.54
CA ASN A 205 -15.18 1.33 9.66
C ASN A 205 -14.72 -0.13 9.70
N ASP A 206 -15.47 -0.95 10.41
CA ASP A 206 -15.13 -2.36 10.66
C ASP A 206 -15.16 -3.21 9.40
N LEU A 207 -15.99 -2.87 8.43
CA LEU A 207 -16.11 -3.64 7.19
C LEU A 207 -14.79 -3.60 6.39
N ASP A 208 -14.19 -2.41 6.24
CA ASP A 208 -12.91 -2.25 5.56
C ASP A 208 -11.79 -2.97 6.32
N LYS A 209 -11.79 -2.89 7.67
CA LYS A 209 -10.83 -3.60 8.53
C LYS A 209 -10.91 -5.11 8.31
N VAL A 210 -12.13 -5.67 8.30
CA VAL A 210 -12.37 -7.10 8.05
C VAL A 210 -11.88 -7.52 6.67
N TYR A 211 -12.19 -6.75 5.64
CA TYR A 211 -11.74 -7.08 4.28
C TYR A 211 -10.23 -7.04 4.16
N PHE A 212 -9.56 -6.06 4.77
CA PHE A 212 -8.10 -5.99 4.82
C PHE A 212 -7.51 -7.21 5.54
N LEU A 213 -7.94 -7.46 6.77
CA LEU A 213 -7.42 -8.56 7.59
C LEU A 213 -7.65 -9.92 6.94
N ARG A 214 -8.82 -10.14 6.34
CA ARG A 214 -9.11 -11.37 5.61
C ARG A 214 -8.13 -11.60 4.45
N GLN A 215 -7.81 -10.56 3.69
CA GLN A 215 -6.83 -10.63 2.60
C GLN A 215 -5.41 -10.77 3.13
N TYR A 216 -5.06 -10.07 4.22
CA TYR A 216 -3.73 -10.12 4.84
C TYR A 216 -3.42 -11.49 5.45
N ILE A 217 -4.34 -12.01 6.27
CA ILE A 217 -4.14 -13.28 6.98
C ILE A 217 -4.22 -14.46 6.01
N LYS A 218 -5.05 -14.36 4.98
CA LYS A 218 -5.38 -15.41 4.03
C LYS A 218 -6.00 -16.66 4.72
N ASN A 219 -6.92 -17.33 4.06
CA ASN A 219 -7.61 -18.47 4.66
C ASN A 219 -6.72 -19.73 4.63
N TYR A 220 -5.82 -19.86 5.60
CA TYR A 220 -5.26 -21.15 5.93
C TYR A 220 -6.18 -21.86 6.93
N GLU A 221 -6.42 -23.13 6.76
CA GLU A 221 -7.15 -23.94 7.74
C GLU A 221 -6.47 -23.89 9.13
N GLU A 222 -5.14 -23.87 9.18
CA GLU A 222 -4.36 -23.72 10.41
C GLU A 222 -4.54 -22.35 11.09
N ASN A 223 -4.70 -21.29 10.32
CA ASN A 223 -4.95 -19.94 10.82
C ASN A 223 -6.43 -19.67 11.13
N PHE A 224 -7.32 -20.55 10.76
CA PHE A 224 -8.76 -20.34 10.95
C PHE A 224 -9.14 -20.18 12.43
N LYS A 225 -8.49 -20.90 13.33
CA LYS A 225 -8.68 -20.77 14.79
C LYS A 225 -8.17 -19.42 15.31
N ILE A 226 -7.00 -18.99 14.82
CA ILE A 226 -6.40 -17.70 15.16
C ILE A 226 -7.25 -16.56 14.60
N ASN A 227 -7.68 -16.66 13.35
CA ASN A 227 -8.55 -15.70 12.68
C ASN A 227 -9.85 -15.46 13.43
N LYS A 228 -10.50 -16.52 13.90
CA LYS A 228 -11.76 -16.43 14.65
C LYS A 228 -11.58 -15.74 15.99
N ALA A 229 -10.48 -16.01 16.69
CA ALA A 229 -10.16 -15.42 17.98
C ALA A 229 -9.74 -13.94 17.86
N VAL A 230 -8.98 -13.59 16.82
CA VAL A 230 -8.54 -12.21 16.56
C VAL A 230 -9.73 -11.36 16.12
N MET A 231 -10.55 -11.85 15.18
CA MET A 231 -11.75 -11.13 14.73
C MET A 231 -12.74 -10.90 15.89
N ALA A 232 -12.94 -11.89 16.75
CA ALA A 232 -13.79 -11.74 17.93
C ALA A 232 -13.27 -10.65 18.89
N LYS A 233 -11.95 -10.50 19.04
CA LYS A 233 -11.36 -9.43 19.87
C LYS A 233 -11.45 -8.04 19.23
N THR A 234 -11.44 -7.95 17.91
CA THR A 234 -11.52 -6.67 17.18
C THR A 234 -12.92 -6.08 17.21
N PHE A 235 -13.96 -6.91 17.31
CA PHE A 235 -15.38 -6.49 17.33
C PHE A 235 -15.97 -6.30 18.73
N VAL A 236 -15.21 -6.48 19.80
CA VAL A 236 -15.69 -6.35 21.20
C VAL A 236 -15.17 -5.08 21.89
N ARG A 237 -14.61 -4.12 21.14
CA ARG A 237 -14.16 -2.84 21.71
C ARG A 237 -15.08 -1.71 21.34
#